data_f4f730b3646164e47a24a5cd1ad41a9b
#
_entry.id   f4f730b3646164e47a24a5cd1ad41a9b
#
_cell.length_a   1.000
_cell.length_b   1.000
_cell.length_c   1.000
_cell.angle_alpha   90.00
_cell.angle_beta   90.00
_cell.angle_gamma   90.00
#
_symmetry.space_group_name_H-M   'P 1'
#
loop_
_entity.id
_entity.type
_entity.pdbx_description
1 polymer ?
#
loop_
_entity_poly.entity_id
_entity_poly.type
_entity_poly.pdbx_seq_one_letter_code
_entity_poly.pdbx_strand_id
1 'polypeptide(L)'
;MPGARCRAVEHLTKLEGLKEFEFLEGLDEEFFQALAIAAAVLEIGGGTALFREGEPSGAVYFLREGRAKLYRSSGGPKARDQILGVVGDGAVIGLPSALEGRPQSQGATALTDCVLYAVFRDDLVELMGRFPDASLRLARALAARNREMEDLVGDLVFHSAPQRVARMLLNLATEEGRVTKRGVVFEPSLSRQEMAEATGISREALSRALSRLAQEDILDLGSKAITVLKPAELRART
;
A
#
# COMPACT_ATOMS: atom_id res chain seq x y z
N MET A 1 1.84 -17.51 -8.39
CA MET A 1 1.94 -17.12 -6.95
C MET A 1 1.86 -18.37 -6.08
N PRO A 2 2.94 -18.86 -5.47
CA PRO A 2 2.85 -19.89 -4.44
C PRO A 2 2.25 -19.26 -3.18
N GLY A 3 1.14 -19.82 -2.68
CA GLY A 3 0.44 -19.34 -1.48
C GLY A 3 -0.87 -18.57 -1.71
N ALA A 4 -1.22 -18.22 -2.95
CA ALA A 4 -2.52 -17.64 -3.26
C ALA A 4 -3.56 -18.76 -3.44
N ARG A 5 -4.72 -18.61 -2.81
CA ARG A 5 -5.88 -19.48 -3.03
C ARG A 5 -6.87 -18.73 -3.91
N CYS A 6 -7.14 -19.28 -5.09
CA CYS A 6 -8.26 -18.82 -5.92
C CYS A 6 -9.55 -19.36 -5.30
N ARG A 7 -10.48 -18.47 -4.94
CA ARG A 7 -11.78 -18.86 -4.39
C ARG A 7 -12.85 -18.73 -5.47
N ALA A 8 -13.64 -19.77 -5.64
CA ALA A 8 -14.89 -19.66 -6.38
C ALA A 8 -15.88 -18.86 -5.52
N VAL A 9 -16.02 -17.57 -5.84
CA VAL A 9 -16.98 -16.67 -5.19
C VAL A 9 -18.13 -16.44 -6.15
N GLU A 10 -19.35 -16.44 -5.64
CA GLU A 10 -20.53 -16.14 -6.46
C GLU A 10 -20.40 -14.76 -7.12
N HIS A 11 -20.88 -14.66 -8.36
CA HIS A 11 -20.78 -13.43 -9.16
C HIS A 11 -21.35 -12.20 -8.44
N LEU A 12 -22.46 -12.35 -7.72
CA LEU A 12 -23.10 -11.27 -6.94
C LEU A 12 -22.17 -10.74 -5.84
N THR A 13 -21.48 -11.61 -5.10
CA THR A 13 -20.54 -11.19 -4.05
C THR A 13 -19.33 -10.43 -4.62
N LYS A 14 -18.84 -10.83 -5.82
CA LYS A 14 -17.79 -10.07 -6.52
C LYS A 14 -18.27 -8.70 -6.96
N LEU A 15 -19.46 -8.64 -7.53
CA LEU A 15 -20.09 -7.41 -8.00
C LEU A 15 -20.23 -6.39 -6.85
N GLU A 16 -20.76 -6.83 -5.72
CA GLU A 16 -20.91 -5.98 -4.53
C GLU A 16 -19.56 -5.47 -4.02
N GLY A 17 -18.58 -6.35 -3.88
CA GLY A 17 -17.25 -5.97 -3.41
C GLY A 17 -16.48 -5.06 -4.37
N LEU A 18 -16.73 -5.13 -5.69
CA LEU A 18 -16.14 -4.20 -6.66
C LEU A 18 -16.76 -2.80 -6.58
N LYS A 19 -18.01 -2.69 -6.18
CA LYS A 19 -18.70 -1.40 -5.96
C LYS A 19 -18.20 -0.65 -4.72
N GLU A 20 -17.50 -1.32 -3.81
CA GLU A 20 -16.89 -0.70 -2.62
C GLU A 20 -15.66 0.17 -2.97
N PHE A 21 -15.10 0.03 -4.18
CA PHE A 21 -13.96 0.85 -4.61
C PHE A 21 -14.38 2.28 -4.93
N GLU A 22 -14.08 3.22 -4.03
CA GLU A 22 -14.46 4.64 -4.12
C GLU A 22 -14.10 5.27 -5.46
N PHE A 23 -12.92 4.94 -6.01
CA PHE A 23 -12.49 5.50 -7.30
C PHE A 23 -13.31 5.00 -8.50
N LEU A 24 -14.11 3.94 -8.35
CA LEU A 24 -15.06 3.43 -9.36
C LEU A 24 -16.49 3.93 -9.14
N GLU A 25 -16.75 4.70 -8.08
CA GLU A 25 -18.08 5.21 -7.75
C GLU A 25 -18.72 5.97 -8.92
N GLY A 26 -20.00 5.70 -9.18
CA GLY A 26 -20.77 6.36 -10.22
C GLY A 26 -20.57 5.80 -11.64
N LEU A 27 -19.84 4.69 -11.80
CA LEU A 27 -19.81 3.95 -13.06
C LEU A 27 -21.07 3.11 -13.24
N ASP A 28 -21.37 2.80 -14.50
CA ASP A 28 -22.57 2.06 -14.89
C ASP A 28 -22.55 0.61 -14.40
N GLU A 29 -23.74 0.04 -14.17
CA GLU A 29 -23.90 -1.36 -13.78
C GLU A 29 -23.28 -2.32 -14.78
N GLU A 30 -23.34 -2.00 -16.08
CA GLU A 30 -22.75 -2.80 -17.16
C GLU A 30 -21.23 -2.92 -17.01
N PHE A 31 -20.54 -1.86 -16.59
CA PHE A 31 -19.12 -1.89 -16.27
C PHE A 31 -18.82 -2.85 -15.12
N PHE A 32 -19.56 -2.73 -14.01
CA PHE A 32 -19.34 -3.59 -12.86
C PHE A 32 -19.60 -5.07 -13.14
N GLN A 33 -20.61 -5.37 -13.95
CA GLN A 33 -20.88 -6.75 -14.39
C GLN A 33 -19.73 -7.29 -15.26
N ALA A 34 -19.23 -6.51 -16.21
CA ALA A 34 -18.11 -6.89 -17.06
C ALA A 34 -16.82 -7.08 -16.22
N LEU A 35 -16.55 -6.16 -15.29
CA LEU A 35 -15.40 -6.25 -14.37
C LEU A 35 -15.51 -7.49 -13.46
N ALA A 36 -16.71 -7.80 -12.92
CA ALA A 36 -16.93 -8.98 -12.09
C ALA A 36 -16.75 -10.31 -12.85
N ILE A 37 -17.06 -10.33 -14.15
CA ILE A 37 -16.79 -11.49 -15.02
C ILE A 37 -15.28 -11.66 -15.21
N ALA A 38 -14.55 -10.59 -15.50
CA ALA A 38 -13.10 -10.59 -15.73
C ALA A 38 -12.28 -10.84 -14.47
N ALA A 39 -12.82 -10.53 -13.27
CA ALA A 39 -12.09 -10.60 -12.02
C ALA A 39 -12.07 -12.02 -11.42
N ALA A 40 -10.88 -12.47 -11.01
CA ALA A 40 -10.70 -13.63 -10.14
C ALA A 40 -10.48 -13.18 -8.70
N VAL A 41 -11.10 -13.85 -7.72
CA VAL A 41 -10.89 -13.58 -6.29
C VAL A 41 -9.68 -14.35 -5.81
N LEU A 42 -8.74 -13.63 -5.18
CA LEU A 42 -7.54 -14.20 -4.57
C LEU A 42 -7.51 -13.88 -3.08
N GLU A 43 -7.27 -14.91 -2.27
CA GLU A 43 -6.95 -14.77 -0.85
C GLU A 43 -5.47 -15.09 -0.66
N ILE A 44 -4.71 -14.19 -0.04
CA ILE A 44 -3.29 -14.38 0.22
C ILE A 44 -2.97 -14.05 1.67
N GLY A 45 -2.11 -14.84 2.28
CA GLY A 45 -1.64 -14.60 3.65
C GLY A 45 -0.59 -13.50 3.74
N GLY A 46 -0.51 -12.86 4.89
CA GLY A 46 0.54 -11.90 5.19
C GLY A 46 1.95 -12.48 4.94
N GLY A 47 2.85 -11.63 4.43
CA GLY A 47 4.20 -12.03 3.98
C GLY A 47 4.27 -12.62 2.57
N THR A 48 3.13 -12.88 1.91
CA THR A 48 3.10 -13.43 0.55
C THR A 48 3.36 -12.33 -0.48
N ALA A 49 4.30 -12.56 -1.42
CA ALA A 49 4.53 -11.66 -2.54
C ALA A 49 3.42 -11.79 -3.58
N LEU A 50 2.81 -10.68 -3.96
CA LEU A 50 1.90 -10.60 -5.11
C LEU A 50 2.70 -10.77 -6.41
N PHE A 51 3.79 -10.03 -6.49
CA PHE A 51 4.77 -10.12 -7.58
C PHE A 51 6.09 -9.47 -7.13
N ARG A 52 7.16 -9.75 -7.85
CA ARG A 52 8.48 -9.16 -7.65
C ARG A 52 8.83 -8.19 -8.76
N GLU A 53 9.72 -7.25 -8.47
CA GLU A 53 10.32 -6.39 -9.50
C GLU A 53 10.94 -7.24 -10.62
N GLY A 54 10.69 -6.87 -11.88
CA GLY A 54 11.16 -7.57 -13.07
C GLY A 54 10.30 -8.77 -13.51
N GLU A 55 9.33 -9.22 -12.73
CA GLU A 55 8.40 -10.27 -13.17
C GLU A 55 7.44 -9.77 -14.26
N PRO A 56 6.99 -10.65 -15.18
CA PRO A 56 6.01 -10.28 -16.21
C PRO A 56 4.73 -9.70 -15.57
N SER A 57 4.22 -8.61 -16.15
CA SER A 57 2.97 -7.97 -15.70
C SER A 57 1.76 -8.67 -16.35
N GLY A 58 1.22 -9.68 -15.70
CA GLY A 58 0.08 -10.45 -16.22
C GLY A 58 -1.29 -9.98 -15.73
N ALA A 59 -1.37 -9.26 -14.61
CA ALA A 59 -2.63 -8.85 -14.01
C ALA A 59 -2.50 -7.55 -13.20
N VAL A 60 -3.64 -6.93 -12.96
CA VAL A 60 -3.85 -5.82 -12.02
C VAL A 60 -4.66 -6.34 -10.85
N TYR A 61 -4.34 -5.88 -9.66
CA TYR A 61 -4.95 -6.33 -8.42
C TYR A 61 -5.68 -5.18 -7.74
N PHE A 62 -6.97 -5.34 -7.54
CA PHE A 62 -7.80 -4.44 -6.73
C PHE A 62 -7.81 -5.00 -5.30
N LEU A 63 -7.21 -4.29 -4.36
CA LEU A 63 -7.11 -4.71 -2.97
C LEU A 63 -8.42 -4.35 -2.25
N ARG A 64 -9.24 -5.37 -1.98
CA ARG A 64 -10.50 -5.20 -1.25
C ARG A 64 -10.30 -5.10 0.24
N GLU A 65 -9.50 -5.99 0.81
CA GLU A 65 -9.25 -6.07 2.25
C GLU A 65 -7.78 -6.35 2.50
N GLY A 66 -7.21 -5.70 3.51
CA GLY A 66 -5.85 -5.92 3.97
C GLY A 66 -4.89 -4.80 3.58
N ARG A 67 -3.61 -5.06 3.73
CA ARG A 67 -2.54 -4.10 3.47
C ARG A 67 -1.40 -4.75 2.71
N ALA A 68 -0.80 -4.01 1.79
CA ALA A 68 0.36 -4.46 1.04
C ALA A 68 1.43 -3.35 0.97
N LYS A 69 2.70 -3.74 0.99
CA LYS A 69 3.82 -2.83 0.72
C LYS A 69 4.22 -2.92 -0.74
N LEU A 70 4.52 -1.75 -1.31
CA LEU A 70 5.13 -1.59 -2.62
C LEU A 70 6.58 -1.17 -2.40
N TYR A 71 7.54 -1.84 -3.04
CA TYR A 71 8.95 -1.61 -2.75
C TYR A 71 9.84 -1.81 -3.99
N ARG A 72 11.04 -1.24 -3.94
CA ARG A 72 12.14 -1.55 -4.86
C ARG A 72 13.31 -2.09 -4.08
N SER A 73 14.02 -3.04 -4.71
CA SER A 73 15.24 -3.60 -4.14
C SER A 73 16.46 -3.02 -4.84
N SER A 74 17.50 -2.69 -4.05
CA SER A 74 18.77 -2.20 -4.62
C SER A 74 19.54 -3.26 -5.41
N GLY A 75 19.11 -4.51 -5.32
CA GLY A 75 19.80 -5.65 -5.95
C GLY A 75 21.15 -6.01 -5.30
N GLY A 76 21.71 -7.16 -5.71
CA GLY A 76 23.00 -7.62 -5.27
C GLY A 76 23.03 -8.33 -3.90
N PRO A 77 24.24 -8.75 -3.43
CA PRO A 77 24.40 -9.61 -2.24
C PRO A 77 24.00 -8.96 -0.92
N LYS A 78 23.88 -7.63 -0.87
CA LYS A 78 23.44 -6.83 0.28
C LYS A 78 22.21 -6.01 -0.08
N ALA A 79 21.30 -6.63 -0.85
CA ALA A 79 20.07 -5.96 -1.27
C ALA A 79 19.35 -5.31 -0.07
N ARG A 80 18.91 -4.08 -0.28
CA ARG A 80 18.06 -3.35 0.66
C ARG A 80 16.80 -2.97 -0.09
N ASP A 81 15.69 -3.19 0.57
CA ASP A 81 14.42 -2.74 0.05
C ASP A 81 14.18 -1.30 0.48
N GLN A 82 13.67 -0.51 -0.46
CA GLN A 82 13.09 0.80 -0.19
C GLN A 82 11.59 0.68 -0.37
N ILE A 83 10.84 0.82 0.71
CA ILE A 83 9.38 0.88 0.63
C ILE A 83 8.99 2.20 -0.02
N LEU A 84 8.23 2.09 -1.11
CA LEU A 84 7.70 3.22 -1.89
C LEU A 84 6.31 3.65 -1.41
N GLY A 85 5.66 2.82 -0.62
CA GLY A 85 4.38 3.08 -0.01
C GLY A 85 3.74 1.81 0.54
N VAL A 86 2.81 2.03 1.46
CA VAL A 86 1.88 1.01 1.95
C VAL A 86 0.51 1.38 1.43
N VAL A 87 -0.17 0.40 0.86
CA VAL A 87 -1.51 0.56 0.30
C VAL A 87 -2.49 -0.33 1.08
N GLY A 88 -3.70 0.17 1.27
CA GLY A 88 -4.77 -0.54 1.97
C GLY A 88 -5.99 -0.74 1.08
N ASP A 89 -7.12 -0.98 1.72
CA ASP A 89 -8.41 -1.21 1.09
C ASP A 89 -8.73 -0.14 0.03
N GLY A 90 -9.24 -0.55 -1.11
CA GLY A 90 -9.55 0.33 -2.24
C GLY A 90 -8.39 0.61 -3.19
N ALA A 91 -7.18 0.14 -2.91
CA ALA A 91 -6.01 0.40 -3.76
C ALA A 91 -5.98 -0.50 -5.01
N VAL A 92 -5.33 0.02 -6.07
CA VAL A 92 -5.02 -0.73 -7.30
C VAL A 92 -3.52 -0.94 -7.41
N ILE A 93 -3.10 -2.20 -7.53
CA ILE A 93 -1.70 -2.62 -7.53
C ILE A 93 -1.33 -3.21 -8.89
N GLY A 94 -0.15 -2.85 -9.44
CA GLY A 94 0.38 -3.39 -10.69
C GLY A 94 -0.14 -2.69 -11.96
N LEU A 95 -0.99 -1.67 -11.83
CA LEU A 95 -1.62 -0.99 -12.95
C LEU A 95 -0.63 -0.36 -13.96
N PRO A 96 0.44 0.39 -13.56
CA PRO A 96 1.35 1.00 -14.52
C PRO A 96 1.99 -0.02 -15.46
N SER A 97 2.59 -1.07 -14.90
CA SER A 97 3.29 -2.11 -15.67
C SER A 97 2.33 -2.90 -16.58
N ALA A 98 1.10 -3.14 -16.12
CA ALA A 98 0.06 -3.80 -16.92
C ALA A 98 -0.34 -2.95 -18.13
N LEU A 99 -0.55 -1.66 -17.95
CA LEU A 99 -0.91 -0.75 -19.05
C LEU A 99 0.22 -0.60 -20.07
N GLU A 100 1.47 -0.49 -19.61
CA GLU A 100 2.63 -0.40 -20.49
C GLU A 100 2.97 -1.74 -21.18
N GLY A 101 2.51 -2.87 -20.66
CA GLY A 101 2.92 -4.20 -21.14
C GLY A 101 4.39 -4.52 -20.83
N ARG A 102 4.94 -3.91 -19.77
CA ARG A 102 6.33 -4.08 -19.32
C ARG A 102 6.39 -4.93 -18.05
N PRO A 103 7.55 -5.51 -17.73
CA PRO A 103 7.76 -6.17 -16.45
C PRO A 103 7.46 -5.24 -15.27
N GLN A 104 7.11 -5.81 -14.12
CA GLN A 104 6.81 -5.06 -12.91
C GLN A 104 7.99 -4.16 -12.51
N SER A 105 7.73 -2.86 -12.38
CA SER A 105 8.75 -1.87 -12.02
C SER A 105 9.09 -1.85 -10.53
N GLN A 106 8.31 -2.55 -9.71
CA GLN A 106 8.42 -2.64 -8.26
C GLN A 106 7.92 -4.00 -7.78
N GLY A 107 8.25 -4.40 -6.55
CA GLY A 107 7.67 -5.54 -5.88
C GLY A 107 6.42 -5.14 -5.09
N ALA A 108 5.51 -6.09 -4.88
CA ALA A 108 4.36 -5.96 -3.99
C ALA A 108 4.26 -7.19 -3.08
N THR A 109 4.12 -6.96 -1.76
CA THR A 109 4.02 -8.03 -0.75
C THR A 109 2.91 -7.69 0.24
N ALA A 110 2.05 -8.64 0.53
CA ALA A 110 1.01 -8.53 1.54
C ALA A 110 1.64 -8.34 2.93
N LEU A 111 1.19 -7.35 3.68
CA LEU A 111 1.58 -7.12 5.09
C LEU A 111 0.64 -7.87 6.05
N THR A 112 -0.62 -7.95 5.69
CA THR A 112 -1.67 -8.69 6.39
C THR A 112 -2.26 -9.75 5.47
N ASP A 113 -3.18 -10.55 5.96
CA ASP A 113 -4.04 -11.33 5.08
C ASP A 113 -4.82 -10.38 4.18
N CYS A 114 -4.88 -10.68 2.89
CA CYS A 114 -5.49 -9.83 1.87
C CYS A 114 -6.51 -10.59 1.03
N VAL A 115 -7.58 -9.88 0.67
CA VAL A 115 -8.55 -10.28 -0.35
C VAL A 115 -8.40 -9.34 -1.55
N LEU A 116 -8.18 -9.92 -2.73
CA LEU A 116 -7.89 -9.18 -3.95
C LEU A 116 -8.81 -9.64 -5.09
N TYR A 117 -9.14 -8.71 -5.98
CA TYR A 117 -9.68 -9.03 -7.28
C TYR A 117 -8.57 -8.88 -8.33
N ALA A 118 -8.18 -9.98 -8.95
CA ALA A 118 -7.18 -9.98 -10.02
C ALA A 118 -7.88 -9.92 -11.38
N VAL A 119 -7.51 -8.93 -12.19
CA VAL A 119 -8.00 -8.76 -13.58
C VAL A 119 -6.80 -8.90 -14.50
N PHE A 120 -6.87 -9.83 -15.45
CA PHE A 120 -5.79 -10.00 -16.41
C PHE A 120 -5.64 -8.76 -17.29
N ARG A 121 -4.41 -8.51 -17.72
CA ARG A 121 -4.06 -7.33 -18.51
C ARG A 121 -4.95 -7.15 -19.73
N ASP A 122 -5.16 -8.21 -20.49
CA ASP A 122 -5.90 -8.14 -21.75
C ASP A 122 -7.38 -7.82 -21.51
N ASP A 123 -7.99 -8.41 -20.48
CA ASP A 123 -9.35 -8.10 -20.04
C ASP A 123 -9.46 -6.65 -19.55
N LEU A 124 -8.46 -6.16 -18.81
CA LEU A 124 -8.43 -4.77 -18.36
C LEU A 124 -8.36 -3.80 -19.54
N VAL A 125 -7.51 -4.08 -20.53
CA VAL A 125 -7.37 -3.23 -21.73
C VAL A 125 -8.66 -3.22 -22.54
N GLU A 126 -9.34 -4.36 -22.68
CA GLU A 126 -10.64 -4.45 -23.32
C GLU A 126 -11.71 -3.63 -22.57
N LEU A 127 -11.78 -3.78 -21.24
CA LEU A 127 -12.69 -2.99 -20.39
C LEU A 127 -12.42 -1.49 -20.52
N MET A 128 -11.17 -1.07 -20.49
CA MET A 128 -10.81 0.35 -20.67
C MET A 128 -11.20 0.90 -22.04
N GLY A 129 -11.10 0.10 -23.10
CA GLY A 129 -11.54 0.48 -24.44
C GLY A 129 -13.06 0.60 -24.55
N ARG A 130 -13.80 -0.24 -23.85
CA ARG A 130 -15.27 -0.28 -23.88
C ARG A 130 -15.90 0.76 -22.94
N PHE A 131 -15.26 1.10 -21.83
CA PHE A 131 -15.77 2.01 -20.80
C PHE A 131 -14.83 3.20 -20.57
N PRO A 132 -14.92 4.28 -21.36
CA PRO A 132 -14.03 5.45 -21.26
C PRO A 132 -14.02 6.13 -19.88
N ASP A 133 -15.17 6.16 -19.19
CA ASP A 133 -15.26 6.75 -17.85
C ASP A 133 -14.45 5.97 -16.82
N ALA A 134 -14.43 4.63 -16.91
CA ALA A 134 -13.58 3.78 -16.10
C ALA A 134 -12.10 4.06 -16.38
N SER A 135 -11.73 4.26 -17.64
CA SER A 135 -10.36 4.65 -18.03
C SER A 135 -9.94 5.97 -17.39
N LEU A 136 -10.82 6.96 -17.35
CA LEU A 136 -10.56 8.24 -16.68
C LEU A 136 -10.39 8.07 -15.16
N ARG A 137 -11.19 7.20 -14.54
CA ARG A 137 -11.06 6.88 -13.10
C ARG A 137 -9.70 6.23 -12.79
N LEU A 138 -9.30 5.24 -13.58
CA LEU A 138 -7.98 4.61 -13.43
C LEU A 138 -6.83 5.61 -13.67
N ALA A 139 -6.95 6.50 -14.65
CA ALA A 139 -5.96 7.57 -14.88
C ALA A 139 -5.86 8.52 -13.68
N ARG A 140 -6.97 8.86 -13.01
CA ARG A 140 -6.97 9.66 -11.78
C ARG A 140 -6.29 8.92 -10.62
N ALA A 141 -6.52 7.62 -10.47
CA ALA A 141 -5.82 6.80 -9.47
C ALA A 141 -4.31 6.78 -9.71
N LEU A 142 -3.86 6.66 -10.97
CA LEU A 142 -2.44 6.79 -11.33
C LEU A 142 -1.88 8.18 -11.03
N ALA A 143 -2.62 9.25 -11.33
CA ALA A 143 -2.21 10.61 -11.02
C ALA A 143 -2.09 10.87 -9.50
N ALA A 144 -2.98 10.29 -8.70
CA ALA A 144 -2.88 10.33 -7.24
C ALA A 144 -1.61 9.60 -6.76
N ARG A 145 -1.36 8.40 -7.29
CA ARG A 145 -0.16 7.63 -6.97
C ARG A 145 1.12 8.34 -7.38
N ASN A 146 1.13 9.04 -8.51
CA ASN A 146 2.28 9.86 -8.92
C ASN A 146 2.59 10.96 -7.89
N ARG A 147 1.57 11.67 -7.38
CA ARG A 147 1.78 12.68 -6.31
C ARG A 147 2.38 12.08 -5.05
N GLU A 148 1.93 10.90 -4.62
CA GLU A 148 2.54 10.21 -3.47
C GLU A 148 4.03 9.90 -3.71
N MET A 149 4.40 9.56 -4.96
CA MET A 149 5.81 9.34 -5.32
C MET A 149 6.61 10.65 -5.32
N GLU A 150 6.05 11.75 -5.80
CA GLU A 150 6.67 13.08 -5.74
C GLU A 150 6.90 13.51 -4.29
N ASP A 151 5.93 13.30 -3.40
CA ASP A 151 6.06 13.56 -1.97
C ASP A 151 7.16 12.70 -1.33
N LEU A 152 7.21 11.40 -1.65
CA LEU A 152 8.27 10.51 -1.17
C LEU A 152 9.66 10.99 -1.62
N VAL A 153 9.80 11.38 -2.89
CA VAL A 153 11.06 11.93 -3.39
C VAL A 153 11.42 13.21 -2.65
N GLY A 154 10.46 14.11 -2.44
CA GLY A 154 10.64 15.33 -1.64
C GLY A 154 11.12 15.01 -0.22
N ASP A 155 10.49 14.02 0.42
CA ASP A 155 10.86 13.59 1.78
C ASP A 155 12.30 13.04 1.85
N LEU A 156 12.69 12.24 0.86
CA LEU A 156 14.04 11.67 0.83
C LEU A 156 15.13 12.72 0.57
N VAL A 157 14.81 13.76 -0.19
CA VAL A 157 15.76 14.82 -0.59
C VAL A 157 15.85 15.93 0.46
N PHE A 158 14.73 16.40 1.00
CA PHE A 158 14.69 17.62 1.81
C PHE A 158 14.59 17.36 3.31
N HIS A 159 14.14 16.19 3.75
CA HIS A 159 13.96 15.89 5.16
C HIS A 159 15.08 15.02 5.74
N SER A 160 15.54 15.39 6.93
CA SER A 160 16.50 14.59 7.70
C SER A 160 15.88 13.26 8.15
N ALA A 161 16.70 12.27 8.48
CA ALA A 161 16.24 10.97 8.96
C ALA A 161 15.26 11.07 10.16
N PRO A 162 15.49 11.90 11.20
CA PRO A 162 14.52 12.08 12.28
C PRO A 162 13.18 12.64 11.81
N GLN A 163 13.18 13.59 10.86
CA GLN A 163 11.94 14.17 10.29
C GLN A 163 11.15 13.12 9.53
N ARG A 164 11.80 12.30 8.69
CA ARG A 164 11.12 11.20 7.98
C ARG A 164 10.51 10.19 8.94
N VAL A 165 11.20 9.87 10.05
CA VAL A 165 10.64 8.98 11.10
C VAL A 165 9.41 9.61 11.74
N ALA A 166 9.45 10.91 12.10
CA ALA A 166 8.30 11.59 12.68
C ALA A 166 7.10 11.59 11.73
N ARG A 167 7.32 11.88 10.44
CA ARG A 167 6.28 11.88 9.40
C ARG A 167 5.66 10.49 9.20
N MET A 168 6.49 9.45 9.09
CA MET A 168 6.01 8.06 9.00
C MET A 168 5.13 7.70 10.21
N LEU A 169 5.54 8.04 11.42
CA LEU A 169 4.76 7.76 12.63
C LEU A 169 3.42 8.50 12.64
N LEU A 170 3.37 9.74 12.14
CA LEU A 170 2.12 10.48 12.00
C LEU A 170 1.19 9.83 10.98
N ASN A 171 1.73 9.39 9.84
CA ASN A 171 0.94 8.70 8.83
C ASN A 171 0.35 7.40 9.38
N LEU A 172 1.17 6.56 10.01
CA LEU A 172 0.69 5.33 10.67
C LEU A 172 -0.35 5.62 11.75
N ALA A 173 -0.12 6.65 12.58
CA ALA A 173 -1.09 7.04 13.61
C ALA A 173 -2.41 7.55 13.02
N THR A 174 -2.39 8.17 11.84
CA THR A 174 -3.59 8.66 11.15
C THR A 174 -4.37 7.51 10.51
N GLU A 175 -3.68 6.56 9.88
CA GLU A 175 -4.29 5.46 9.15
C GLU A 175 -4.72 4.28 10.04
N GLU A 176 -3.93 3.96 11.06
CA GLU A 176 -4.08 2.76 11.89
C GLU A 176 -4.47 3.08 13.33
N GLY A 177 -4.43 4.39 13.68
CA GLY A 177 -4.55 4.82 15.06
C GLY A 177 -5.99 4.99 15.55
N ARG A 178 -6.14 4.80 16.86
CA ARG A 178 -7.34 5.17 17.59
C ARG A 178 -7.00 6.19 18.68
N VAL A 179 -7.84 7.21 18.81
CA VAL A 179 -7.69 8.24 19.84
C VAL A 179 -8.06 7.67 21.20
N THR A 180 -7.19 7.90 22.17
CA THR A 180 -7.38 7.51 23.57
C THR A 180 -7.15 8.71 24.50
N LYS A 181 -7.43 8.55 25.82
CA LYS A 181 -7.12 9.58 26.82
C LYS A 181 -5.62 9.89 26.95
N ARG A 182 -4.74 8.97 26.52
CA ARG A 182 -3.27 9.12 26.58
C ARG A 182 -2.64 9.62 25.28
N GLY A 183 -3.39 9.70 24.21
CA GLY A 183 -2.92 10.04 22.87
C GLY A 183 -3.46 9.13 21.80
N VAL A 184 -2.75 9.01 20.67
CA VAL A 184 -3.14 8.14 19.57
C VAL A 184 -2.34 6.84 19.65
N VAL A 185 -3.03 5.71 19.84
CA VAL A 185 -2.43 4.38 19.93
C VAL A 185 -2.67 3.61 18.64
N PHE A 186 -1.64 2.93 18.12
CA PHE A 186 -1.73 2.05 16.94
C PHE A 186 -0.78 0.85 17.09
N GLU A 187 -1.15 -0.25 16.44
CA GLU A 187 -0.29 -1.43 16.26
C GLU A 187 0.25 -1.37 14.82
N PRO A 188 1.54 -1.04 14.62
CA PRO A 188 2.05 -0.82 13.29
C PRO A 188 1.92 -2.07 12.41
N SER A 189 1.33 -1.92 11.22
CA SER A 189 1.34 -2.96 10.18
C SER A 189 2.74 -3.26 9.65
N LEU A 190 3.68 -2.32 9.84
CA LEU A 190 5.09 -2.44 9.48
C LEU A 190 5.93 -2.96 10.66
N SER A 191 6.77 -3.96 10.40
CA SER A 191 7.84 -4.33 11.32
C SER A 191 8.89 -3.22 11.47
N ARG A 192 9.74 -3.30 12.49
CA ARG A 192 10.86 -2.34 12.68
C ARG A 192 11.81 -2.28 11.48
N GLN A 193 12.01 -3.40 10.80
CA GLN A 193 12.81 -3.44 9.59
C GLN A 193 12.12 -2.67 8.45
N GLU A 194 10.84 -2.91 8.25
CA GLU A 194 10.04 -2.23 7.21
C GLU A 194 9.87 -0.74 7.47
N MET A 195 9.73 -0.32 8.73
CA MET A 195 9.77 1.10 9.09
C MET A 195 11.10 1.78 8.71
N ALA A 196 12.22 1.08 8.89
CA ALA A 196 13.53 1.57 8.48
C ALA A 196 13.63 1.67 6.95
N GLU A 197 13.13 0.67 6.23
CA GLU A 197 13.03 0.65 4.76
C GLU A 197 12.10 1.76 4.22
N ALA A 198 10.97 2.03 4.88
CA ALA A 198 10.07 3.12 4.50
C ALA A 198 10.68 4.51 4.68
N THR A 199 11.55 4.68 5.68
CA THR A 199 12.21 5.94 5.96
C THR A 199 13.59 6.07 5.30
N GLY A 200 14.08 5.04 4.60
CA GLY A 200 15.37 5.04 3.92
C GLY A 200 16.57 5.13 4.88
N ILE A 201 16.47 4.52 6.07
CA ILE A 201 17.54 4.50 7.08
C ILE A 201 17.85 3.08 7.55
N SER A 202 18.92 2.91 8.35
CA SER A 202 19.19 1.61 8.97
C SER A 202 18.26 1.34 10.15
N ARG A 203 18.06 0.06 10.49
CA ARG A 203 17.26 -0.36 11.65
C ARG A 203 17.80 0.24 12.96
N GLU A 204 19.10 0.35 13.10
CA GLU A 204 19.77 0.96 14.26
C GLU A 204 19.48 2.47 14.34
N ALA A 205 19.48 3.15 13.19
CA ALA A 205 19.14 4.58 13.12
C ALA A 205 17.68 4.81 13.49
N LEU A 206 16.76 3.97 13.00
CA LEU A 206 15.36 3.98 13.39
C LEU A 206 15.21 3.77 14.91
N SER A 207 15.87 2.75 15.46
CA SER A 207 15.81 2.45 16.90
C SER A 207 16.25 3.65 17.74
N ARG A 208 17.36 4.31 17.37
CA ARG A 208 17.81 5.54 18.05
C ARG A 208 16.81 6.67 17.97
N ALA A 209 16.20 6.88 16.79
CA ALA A 209 15.20 7.95 16.60
C ALA A 209 13.95 7.69 17.48
N LEU A 210 13.44 6.48 17.50
CA LEU A 210 12.30 6.09 18.33
C LEU A 210 12.60 6.21 19.82
N SER A 211 13.78 5.75 20.27
CA SER A 211 14.20 5.88 21.67
C SER A 211 14.32 7.33 22.11
N ARG A 212 14.81 8.21 21.24
CA ARG A 212 14.88 9.65 21.51
C ARG A 212 13.49 10.28 21.69
N LEU A 213 12.56 9.97 20.78
CA LEU A 213 11.19 10.46 20.89
C LEU A 213 10.48 9.94 22.15
N ALA A 214 10.81 8.72 22.59
CA ALA A 214 10.30 8.17 23.85
C ALA A 214 10.91 8.85 25.09
N GLN A 215 12.21 9.16 25.08
CA GLN A 215 12.89 9.90 26.16
C GLN A 215 12.36 11.34 26.31
N GLU A 216 11.84 11.92 25.22
CA GLU A 216 11.23 13.26 25.20
C GLU A 216 9.72 13.22 25.54
N ASP A 217 9.18 12.06 25.98
CA ASP A 217 7.76 11.82 26.28
C ASP A 217 6.81 12.18 25.11
N ILE A 218 7.30 12.04 23.87
CA ILE A 218 6.48 12.20 22.66
C ILE A 218 5.83 10.89 22.28
N LEU A 219 6.54 9.76 22.50
CA LEU A 219 6.06 8.41 22.24
C LEU A 219 6.09 7.55 23.51
N ASP A 220 5.18 6.59 23.57
CA ASP A 220 5.27 5.43 24.47
C ASP A 220 5.40 4.16 23.60
N LEU A 221 6.51 3.45 23.76
CA LEU A 221 6.86 2.27 22.97
C LEU A 221 6.46 1.02 23.74
N GLY A 222 5.27 0.50 23.50
CA GLY A 222 4.83 -0.79 24.02
C GLY A 222 5.45 -1.97 23.29
N SER A 223 5.12 -3.19 23.71
CA SER A 223 5.62 -4.42 23.08
C SER A 223 5.12 -4.64 21.65
N LYS A 224 3.86 -4.28 21.37
CA LYS A 224 3.22 -4.38 20.06
C LYS A 224 2.73 -3.04 19.55
N ALA A 225 2.24 -2.19 20.44
CA ALA A 225 1.65 -0.90 20.10
C ALA A 225 2.63 0.25 20.32
N ILE A 226 2.43 1.32 19.54
CA ILE A 226 3.06 2.63 19.74
C ILE A 226 1.95 3.60 20.12
N THR A 227 2.21 4.44 21.14
CA THR A 227 1.30 5.53 21.49
C THR A 227 1.99 6.85 21.20
N VAL A 228 1.39 7.67 20.37
CA VAL A 228 1.79 9.08 20.20
C VAL A 228 1.16 9.88 21.32
N LEU A 229 1.95 10.23 22.34
CA LEU A 229 1.49 10.95 23.53
C LEU A 229 1.24 12.43 23.21
N LYS A 230 2.08 13.02 22.35
CA LYS A 230 2.04 14.45 22.01
C LYS A 230 2.01 14.64 20.48
N PRO A 231 0.85 14.45 19.81
CA PRO A 231 0.77 14.56 18.35
C PRO A 231 1.21 15.92 17.79
N ALA A 232 0.96 17.03 18.52
CA ALA A 232 1.37 18.36 18.07
C ALA A 232 2.90 18.53 18.08
N GLU A 233 3.59 18.00 19.11
CA GLU A 233 5.05 18.04 19.17
C GLU A 233 5.70 17.13 18.13
N LEU A 234 5.09 15.95 17.85
CA LEU A 234 5.57 15.07 16.79
C LEU A 234 5.42 15.74 15.41
N ARG A 235 4.29 16.44 15.18
CA ARG A 235 4.06 17.19 13.93
C ARG A 235 5.06 18.33 13.75
N ALA A 236 5.47 18.99 14.81
CA ALA A 236 6.49 20.05 14.74
C ALA A 236 7.90 19.53 14.40
N ARG A 237 8.06 18.20 14.33
CA ARG A 237 9.32 17.51 14.00
C ARG A 237 9.37 17.00 12.55
N THR A 238 8.32 17.23 11.75
CA THR A 238 8.25 16.80 10.35
C THR A 238 8.85 17.79 9.36
#